data_82c3351704e9d4e3cd66583009f2967d
#
_entry.id   82c3351704e9d4e3cd66583009f2967d
#
_cell.length_a   1.000
_cell.length_b   1.000
_cell.length_c   1.000
_cell.angle_alpha   90.00
_cell.angle_beta   90.00
_cell.angle_gamma   90.00
#
_symmetry.space_group_name_H-M   'P 1'
#
loop_
_entity.id
_entity.type
_entity.pdbx_description
1 polymer ?
#
loop_
_entity_poly.entity_id
_entity_poly.type
_entity_poly.pdbx_seq_one_letter_code
_entity_poly.pdbx_strand_id
1 'polypeptide(L)'
;GACEVMKMRGVEKIINQDLMTFEGQKFDTLLLMMNGIGFCQYEDNLVPFLNHAKKLLKPNGQIIFDSSDVAYLYDDEPPEEGSYYGEVDYQYEYNGDKGEWFSWLYADAKLMARVAKKCGYKMQVVFEDDDEHYLGILTMI
;
A
#
# COMPACT_ATOMS: atom_id res chain seq x y z
N GLY A 1 -10.27 5.27 17.95
CA GLY A 1 -10.09 5.00 16.51
C GLY A 1 -10.04 3.51 16.16
N ALA A 2 -9.43 3.15 15.02
CA ALA A 2 -9.43 1.78 14.50
C ALA A 2 -8.92 0.73 15.50
N CYS A 3 -7.86 1.04 16.26
CA CYS A 3 -7.31 0.14 17.29
C CYS A 3 -8.30 -0.15 18.42
N GLU A 4 -9.14 0.81 18.79
CA GLU A 4 -10.19 0.62 19.80
C GLU A 4 -11.27 -0.33 19.29
N VAL A 5 -11.71 -0.14 18.03
CA VAL A 5 -12.69 -1.03 17.38
C VAL A 5 -12.13 -2.45 17.26
N MET A 6 -10.86 -2.62 16.88
CA MET A 6 -10.21 -3.92 16.85
C MET A 6 -10.21 -4.61 18.21
N LYS A 7 -9.90 -3.88 19.30
CA LYS A 7 -9.98 -4.40 20.68
C LYS A 7 -11.40 -4.84 21.04
N MET A 8 -12.40 -4.03 20.72
CA MET A 8 -13.81 -4.36 20.95
C MET A 8 -14.24 -5.63 20.19
N ARG A 9 -13.61 -5.91 19.04
CA ARG A 9 -13.86 -7.10 18.22
C ARG A 9 -13.01 -8.31 18.62
N GLY A 10 -12.25 -8.22 19.72
CA GLY A 10 -11.47 -9.34 20.27
C GLY A 10 -10.12 -9.57 19.60
N VAL A 11 -9.59 -8.59 18.84
CA VAL A 11 -8.23 -8.70 18.32
C VAL A 11 -7.24 -8.46 19.46
N GLU A 12 -6.41 -9.46 19.75
CA GLU A 12 -5.51 -9.45 20.93
C GLU A 12 -4.20 -8.71 20.67
N LYS A 13 -3.61 -8.87 19.47
CA LYS A 13 -2.30 -8.31 19.14
C LYS A 13 -2.46 -7.08 18.27
N ILE A 14 -2.48 -5.92 18.90
CA ILE A 14 -2.63 -4.62 18.24
C ILE A 14 -1.47 -3.73 18.63
N ILE A 15 -0.81 -3.14 17.64
CA ILE A 15 0.21 -2.11 17.82
C ILE A 15 -0.32 -0.84 17.17
N ASN A 16 -0.50 0.22 17.96
CA ASN A 16 -0.90 1.54 17.47
C ASN A 16 0.35 2.41 17.32
N GLN A 17 1.02 2.30 16.19
CA GLN A 17 2.27 2.99 15.89
C GLN A 17 2.36 3.25 14.40
N ASP A 18 3.06 4.30 14.00
CA ASP A 18 3.43 4.54 12.61
C ASP A 18 4.32 3.39 12.11
N LEU A 19 3.91 2.77 11.00
CA LEU A 19 4.64 1.65 10.41
C LEU A 19 6.09 2.01 10.07
N MET A 20 6.34 3.23 9.62
CA MET A 20 7.68 3.69 9.24
C MET A 20 8.64 3.84 10.43
N THR A 21 8.11 3.88 11.65
CA THR A 21 8.89 3.93 12.91
C THR A 21 8.88 2.59 13.67
N PHE A 22 8.12 1.60 13.19
CA PHE A 22 8.03 0.30 13.83
C PHE A 22 9.31 -0.50 13.59
N GLU A 23 9.91 -1.00 14.68
CA GLU A 23 11.17 -1.75 14.67
C GLU A 23 11.17 -2.89 15.71
N GLY A 24 12.19 -3.74 15.67
CA GLY A 24 12.47 -4.74 16.71
C GLY A 24 11.76 -6.07 16.55
N GLN A 25 10.86 -6.22 15.59
CA GLN A 25 10.18 -7.49 15.29
C GLN A 25 10.30 -7.83 13.80
N LYS A 26 10.46 -9.12 13.49
CA LYS A 26 10.53 -9.61 12.12
C LYS A 26 9.43 -10.62 11.85
N PHE A 27 8.90 -10.58 10.63
CA PHE A 27 7.77 -11.36 10.17
C PHE A 27 8.13 -12.20 8.95
N ASP A 28 7.45 -13.33 8.79
CA ASP A 28 7.54 -14.16 7.57
C ASP A 28 6.79 -13.50 6.41
N THR A 29 5.68 -12.82 6.72
CA THR A 29 4.85 -12.14 5.74
C THR A 29 4.38 -10.78 6.28
N LEU A 30 4.53 -9.75 5.47
CA LEU A 30 3.82 -8.47 5.63
C LEU A 30 2.61 -8.49 4.71
N LEU A 31 1.42 -8.25 5.25
CA LEU A 31 0.16 -8.32 4.53
C LEU A 31 -0.45 -6.92 4.41
N LEU A 32 -0.58 -6.42 3.18
CA LEU A 32 -1.07 -5.09 2.84
C LEU A 32 -2.30 -5.21 1.93
N MET A 33 -3.41 -5.67 2.51
CA MET A 33 -4.65 -5.94 1.77
C MET A 33 -5.58 -4.72 1.73
N MET A 34 -6.57 -4.76 0.82
CA MET A 34 -7.54 -3.69 0.56
C MET A 34 -6.83 -2.41 0.08
N ASN A 35 -5.98 -2.57 -0.93
CA ASN A 35 -5.09 -1.51 -1.41
C ASN A 35 -4.25 -0.90 -0.25
N GLY A 36 -3.77 -1.76 0.64
CA GLY A 36 -3.03 -1.35 1.84
C GLY A 36 -1.73 -0.61 1.52
N ILE A 37 -1.13 -0.84 0.33
CA ILE A 37 0.04 -0.09 -0.14
C ILE A 37 -0.24 1.41 -0.26
N GLY A 38 -1.51 1.79 -0.39
CA GLY A 38 -1.95 3.17 -0.51
C GLY A 38 -1.58 4.07 0.66
N PHE A 39 -1.27 3.49 1.84
CA PHE A 39 -0.75 4.28 2.97
C PHE A 39 0.54 5.04 2.64
N CYS A 40 1.27 4.65 1.59
CA CYS A 40 2.42 5.39 1.08
C CYS A 40 2.04 6.78 0.56
N GLN A 41 0.79 7.02 0.19
CA GLN A 41 0.20 8.27 -0.31
C GLN A 41 0.73 8.67 -1.69
N TYR A 42 2.05 8.68 -1.89
CA TYR A 42 2.74 9.15 -3.10
C TYR A 42 3.72 8.10 -3.62
N GLU A 43 3.97 8.11 -4.94
CA GLU A 43 4.96 7.23 -5.59
C GLU A 43 6.33 7.31 -4.91
N ASP A 44 6.77 8.51 -4.58
CA ASP A 44 8.09 8.77 -3.97
C ASP A 44 8.28 8.06 -2.61
N ASN A 45 7.21 7.75 -1.91
CA ASN A 45 7.24 7.06 -0.61
C ASN A 45 7.37 5.54 -0.72
N LEU A 46 7.20 4.96 -1.91
CA LEU A 46 7.33 3.51 -2.11
C LEU A 46 8.76 3.02 -1.82
N VAL A 47 9.78 3.74 -2.30
CA VAL A 47 11.19 3.36 -2.07
C VAL A 47 11.55 3.40 -0.59
N PRO A 48 11.28 4.46 0.18
CA PRO A 48 11.46 4.48 1.63
C PRO A 48 10.75 3.33 2.33
N PHE A 49 9.48 3.08 1.99
CA PHE A 49 8.71 1.99 2.58
C PHE A 49 9.32 0.61 2.30
N LEU A 50 9.63 0.28 1.04
CA LEU A 50 10.18 -1.03 0.70
C LEU A 50 11.55 -1.27 1.33
N ASN A 51 12.37 -0.23 1.49
CA ASN A 51 13.63 -0.33 2.22
C ASN A 51 13.42 -0.54 3.73
N HIS A 52 12.40 0.10 4.33
CA HIS A 52 12.02 -0.13 5.71
C HIS A 52 11.47 -1.54 5.91
N ALA A 53 10.62 -2.02 5.00
CA ALA A 53 10.02 -3.36 5.05
C ALA A 53 11.07 -4.49 5.11
N LYS A 54 12.26 -4.31 4.49
CA LYS A 54 13.37 -5.28 4.61
C LYS A 54 13.80 -5.50 6.06
N LYS A 55 13.75 -4.47 6.89
CA LYS A 55 14.12 -4.57 8.31
C LYS A 55 13.09 -5.38 9.10
N LEU A 56 11.84 -5.40 8.60
CA LEU A 56 10.71 -6.10 9.22
C LEU A 56 10.53 -7.54 8.72
N LEU A 57 11.23 -7.92 7.66
CA LEU A 57 11.14 -9.27 7.10
C LEU A 57 12.25 -10.18 7.66
N LYS A 58 11.87 -11.44 7.94
CA LYS A 58 12.82 -12.53 8.16
C LYS A 58 13.52 -12.92 6.84
N PRO A 59 14.64 -13.67 6.89
CA PRO A 59 15.19 -14.29 5.69
C PRO A 59 14.09 -15.11 4.96
N ASN A 60 13.99 -14.95 3.64
CA ASN A 60 12.94 -15.54 2.79
C ASN A 60 11.51 -15.04 3.09
N GLY A 61 11.36 -13.95 3.84
CA GLY A 61 10.07 -13.32 4.07
C GLY A 61 9.54 -12.64 2.81
N GLN A 62 8.25 -12.35 2.80
CA GLN A 62 7.53 -11.79 1.66
C GLN A 62 6.59 -10.65 2.05
N ILE A 63 6.25 -9.82 1.08
CA ILE A 63 5.15 -8.85 1.16
C ILE A 63 4.06 -9.34 0.22
N ILE A 64 2.83 -9.45 0.72
CA ILE A 64 1.64 -9.73 -0.09
C ILE A 64 0.77 -8.48 -0.05
N PHE A 65 0.40 -7.98 -1.22
CA PHE A 65 -0.38 -6.75 -1.34
C PHE A 65 -1.30 -6.84 -2.55
N ASP A 66 -2.42 -6.13 -2.48
CA ASP A 66 -3.26 -5.85 -3.63
C ASP A 66 -3.24 -4.36 -3.96
N SER A 67 -3.49 -4.04 -5.21
CA SER A 67 -3.68 -2.69 -5.70
C SER A 67 -4.48 -2.72 -7.01
N SER A 68 -4.70 -1.55 -7.59
CA SER A 68 -5.45 -1.39 -8.83
C SER A 68 -4.76 -0.40 -9.76
N ASP A 69 -4.97 -0.57 -11.07
CA ASP A 69 -4.69 0.47 -12.04
C ASP A 69 -5.92 1.38 -12.16
N VAL A 70 -5.77 2.64 -11.82
CA VAL A 70 -6.87 3.63 -11.84
C VAL A 70 -6.75 4.62 -13.01
N ALA A 71 -6.03 4.28 -14.07
CA ALA A 71 -5.85 5.12 -15.24
C ALA A 71 -7.18 5.56 -15.86
N TYR A 72 -8.24 4.73 -15.74
CA TYR A 72 -9.59 5.03 -16.23
C TYR A 72 -10.23 6.27 -15.60
N LEU A 73 -9.77 6.71 -14.42
CA LEU A 73 -10.27 7.94 -13.80
C LEU A 73 -9.90 9.20 -14.59
N TYR A 74 -8.93 9.11 -15.51
CA TYR A 74 -8.35 10.21 -16.25
C TYR A 74 -8.62 10.13 -17.75
N ASP A 75 -9.62 9.37 -18.19
CA ASP A 75 -9.97 9.24 -19.60
C ASP A 75 -10.36 10.58 -20.23
N ASP A 76 -10.98 11.49 -19.46
CA ASP A 76 -11.43 12.81 -19.90
C ASP A 76 -10.47 13.95 -19.49
N GLU A 77 -9.78 13.83 -18.35
CA GLU A 77 -8.88 14.85 -17.83
C GLU A 77 -7.58 14.21 -17.33
N PRO A 78 -6.43 14.54 -17.92
CA PRO A 78 -5.15 14.00 -17.47
C PRO A 78 -4.83 14.46 -16.03
N PRO A 79 -4.07 13.66 -15.27
CA PRO A 79 -3.61 14.05 -13.94
C PRO A 79 -2.74 15.31 -14.00
N GLU A 80 -2.56 15.99 -12.87
CA GLU A 80 -1.69 17.16 -12.76
C GLU A 80 -0.28 16.84 -13.27
N GLU A 81 0.33 17.78 -14.00
CA GLU A 81 1.67 17.61 -14.56
C GLU A 81 2.70 17.35 -13.42
N GLY A 82 3.42 16.25 -13.52
CA GLY A 82 4.44 15.85 -12.55
C GLY A 82 3.95 14.94 -11.42
N SER A 83 2.64 14.66 -11.33
CA SER A 83 2.06 13.71 -10.39
C SER A 83 1.85 12.34 -11.04
N TYR A 84 2.00 11.27 -10.24
CA TYR A 84 1.61 9.95 -10.69
C TYR A 84 0.08 9.81 -10.63
N TYR A 85 -0.55 9.31 -11.69
CA TYR A 85 -2.02 9.25 -11.81
C TYR A 85 -2.72 8.42 -10.72
N GLY A 86 -2.01 7.52 -10.05
CA GLY A 86 -2.53 6.72 -8.94
C GLY A 86 -2.49 7.42 -7.58
N GLU A 87 -2.04 8.67 -7.50
CA GLU A 87 -2.09 9.49 -6.30
C GLU A 87 -3.46 10.16 -6.21
N VAL A 88 -4.36 9.60 -5.41
CA VAL A 88 -5.78 10.01 -5.35
C VAL A 88 -6.09 10.62 -4.00
N ASP A 89 -6.71 11.80 -4.02
CA ASP A 89 -7.14 12.48 -2.79
C ASP A 89 -8.56 12.06 -2.38
N TYR A 90 -8.72 11.78 -1.09
CA TYR A 90 -9.97 11.34 -0.48
C TYR A 90 -10.38 12.21 0.70
N GLN A 91 -11.67 12.32 0.88
CA GLN A 91 -12.28 12.85 2.10
C GLN A 91 -13.45 11.95 2.48
N TYR A 92 -13.46 11.43 3.70
CA TYR A 92 -14.62 10.70 4.21
C TYR A 92 -15.72 11.68 4.67
N GLU A 93 -16.96 11.34 4.33
CA GLU A 93 -18.15 11.99 4.85
C GLU A 93 -19.09 10.94 5.45
N TYR A 94 -19.54 11.18 6.68
CA TYR A 94 -20.50 10.32 7.36
C TYR A 94 -21.52 11.15 8.15
N ASN A 95 -22.80 10.98 7.87
CA ASN A 95 -23.90 11.73 8.49
C ASN A 95 -23.74 13.27 8.46
N GLY A 96 -23.10 13.79 7.40
CA GLY A 96 -22.82 15.23 7.27
C GLY A 96 -21.53 15.71 7.93
N ASP A 97 -20.87 14.88 8.72
CA ASP A 97 -19.54 15.16 9.26
C ASP A 97 -18.48 14.80 8.21
N LYS A 98 -17.57 15.74 7.94
CA LYS A 98 -16.47 15.59 7.01
C LYS A 98 -15.15 15.41 7.75
N GLY A 99 -14.40 14.36 7.36
CA GLY A 99 -13.02 14.16 7.82
C GLY A 99 -12.03 15.08 7.12
N GLU A 100 -10.78 14.97 7.49
CA GLU A 100 -9.68 15.64 6.80
C GLU A 100 -9.41 15.00 5.43
N TRP A 101 -8.91 15.79 4.49
CA TRP A 101 -8.41 15.27 3.22
C TRP A 101 -7.14 14.45 3.43
N PHE A 102 -7.00 13.36 2.69
CA PHE A 102 -5.78 12.53 2.68
C PHE A 102 -5.54 11.95 1.30
N SER A 103 -4.28 11.72 0.96
CA SER A 103 -3.90 11.06 -0.28
C SER A 103 -3.73 9.57 -0.07
N TRP A 104 -4.13 8.77 -1.06
CA TRP A 104 -4.00 7.33 -1.07
C TRP A 104 -3.44 6.86 -2.42
N LEU A 105 -2.41 6.01 -2.39
CA LEU A 105 -1.74 5.56 -3.60
C LEU A 105 -2.39 4.30 -4.15
N TYR A 106 -2.75 4.35 -5.43
CA TYR A 106 -3.08 3.19 -6.27
C TYR A 106 -1.92 2.95 -7.21
N ALA A 107 -1.06 1.99 -6.88
CA ALA A 107 0.13 1.70 -7.68
C ALA A 107 -0.19 0.62 -8.71
N ASP A 108 -0.10 0.93 -10.00
CA ASP A 108 -0.23 -0.08 -11.06
C ASP A 108 0.90 -1.12 -10.98
N ALA A 109 0.69 -2.28 -11.60
CA ALA A 109 1.64 -3.39 -11.55
C ALA A 109 3.02 -3.06 -12.16
N LYS A 110 3.08 -2.16 -13.16
CA LYS A 110 4.34 -1.76 -13.81
C LYS A 110 5.16 -0.86 -12.90
N LEU A 111 4.51 0.12 -12.25
CA LEU A 111 5.13 0.97 -11.24
C LEU A 111 5.70 0.09 -10.10
N MET A 112 4.87 -0.80 -9.53
CA MET A 112 5.30 -1.65 -8.43
C MET A 112 6.46 -2.57 -8.81
N ALA A 113 6.43 -3.20 -9.99
CA ALA A 113 7.54 -4.04 -10.46
C ALA A 113 8.84 -3.24 -10.62
N ARG A 114 8.77 -2.02 -11.17
CA ARG A 114 9.91 -1.12 -11.34
C ARG A 114 10.53 -0.72 -9.99
N VAL A 115 9.70 -0.29 -9.04
CA VAL A 115 10.15 0.16 -7.72
C VAL A 115 10.66 -1.02 -6.88
N ALA A 116 9.95 -2.16 -6.90
CA ALA A 116 10.38 -3.39 -6.24
C ALA A 116 11.78 -3.83 -6.69
N LYS A 117 12.01 -3.88 -8.02
CA LYS A 117 13.32 -4.22 -8.59
C LYS A 117 14.42 -3.25 -8.11
N LYS A 118 14.15 -1.94 -8.12
CA LYS A 118 15.08 -0.92 -7.61
C LYS A 118 15.44 -1.15 -6.14
N CYS A 119 14.48 -1.63 -5.36
CA CYS A 119 14.66 -1.95 -3.94
C CYS A 119 15.16 -3.38 -3.69
N GLY A 120 15.56 -4.16 -4.71
CA GLY A 120 16.08 -5.52 -4.54
C GLY A 120 15.01 -6.55 -4.16
N TYR A 121 13.80 -6.36 -4.67
CA TYR A 121 12.73 -7.36 -4.61
C TYR A 121 12.43 -7.91 -6.00
N LYS A 122 12.02 -9.17 -6.04
CA LYS A 122 11.32 -9.78 -7.17
C LYS A 122 9.83 -9.65 -6.92
N MET A 123 9.09 -9.16 -7.91
CA MET A 123 7.63 -9.12 -7.88
C MET A 123 7.05 -10.25 -8.74
N GLN A 124 5.99 -10.85 -8.23
CA GLN A 124 5.14 -11.78 -8.97
C GLN A 124 3.69 -11.32 -8.81
N VAL A 125 2.98 -11.12 -9.92
CA VAL A 125 1.52 -10.96 -9.93
C VAL A 125 0.92 -12.36 -9.94
N VAL A 126 0.07 -12.67 -8.97
CA VAL A 126 -0.52 -14.01 -8.78
C VAL A 126 -2.01 -14.04 -9.09
N PHE A 127 -2.63 -12.88 -9.21
CA PHE A 127 -4.02 -12.72 -9.59
C PHE A 127 -4.23 -11.35 -10.25
N GLU A 128 -5.07 -11.31 -11.27
CA GLU A 128 -5.59 -10.10 -11.91
C GLU A 128 -7.05 -10.35 -12.25
N ASP A 129 -7.89 -9.33 -12.19
CA ASP A 129 -9.27 -9.37 -12.63
C ASP A 129 -9.55 -8.37 -13.76
N ASP A 130 -10.79 -8.41 -14.29
CA ASP A 130 -11.23 -7.55 -15.38
C ASP A 130 -11.44 -6.08 -14.94
N ASP A 131 -11.45 -5.80 -13.62
CA ASP A 131 -11.62 -4.47 -13.03
C ASP A 131 -10.27 -3.82 -12.66
N GLU A 132 -9.18 -4.28 -13.29
CA GLU A 132 -7.82 -3.75 -13.12
C GLU A 132 -7.25 -3.93 -11.69
N HIS A 133 -7.84 -4.81 -10.86
CA HIS A 133 -7.27 -5.18 -9.58
C HIS A 133 -6.23 -6.29 -9.76
N TYR A 134 -5.18 -6.23 -8.96
CA TYR A 134 -4.19 -7.30 -8.95
C TYR A 134 -3.67 -7.61 -7.55
N LEU A 135 -3.24 -8.86 -7.36
CA LEU A 135 -2.54 -9.34 -6.16
C LEU A 135 -1.08 -9.58 -6.49
N GLY A 136 -0.20 -8.92 -5.78
CA GLY A 136 1.25 -9.00 -5.94
C GLY A 136 1.95 -9.62 -4.74
N ILE A 137 3.03 -10.36 -5.01
CA ILE A 137 3.95 -10.88 -4.00
C ILE A 137 5.34 -10.31 -4.28
N LEU A 138 5.96 -9.71 -3.26
CA LEU A 138 7.35 -9.27 -3.29
C LEU A 138 8.20 -10.19 -2.42
N THR A 139 9.27 -10.73 -2.99
CA THR A 139 10.28 -11.52 -2.28
C THR A 139 11.65 -10.87 -2.44
N MET A 140 12.47 -10.87 -1.40
CA MET A 140 13.84 -10.36 -1.49
C MET A 140 14.67 -11.21 -2.46
N ILE A 141 15.53 -10.55 -3.26
CA ILE A 141 16.48 -11.19 -4.18
C ILE A 141 17.76 -11.50 -3.40
#